data_4de3efcea4293f3b6b00d708b542a313
#
_entry.id   4de3efcea4293f3b6b00d708b542a313
#
_cell.length_a   1.000
_cell.length_b   1.000
_cell.length_c   1.000
_cell.angle_alpha   90.00
_cell.angle_beta   90.00
_cell.angle_gamma   90.00
#
_symmetry.space_group_name_H-M   'P 1'
#
loop_
_entity.id
_entity.type
_entity.pdbx_description
1 polymer ?
#
loop_
_entity_poly.entity_id
_entity_poly.type
_entity_poly.pdbx_seq_one_letter_code
_entity_poly.pdbx_strand_id
1 'polypeptide(L)'
;SMWENEWLDIVYPWEILQANKIVLDSWNESSIAKSAVMESNVTMQGVVNIDENVVIKAGAVLEGPCSIGKGSYIGNNSLIRSYTSIGSNCSVGYGVELKNCVVLDKSEIGRLSFVGDSVIGENVDIGAGCMTVNRNTNWEKIQVKKGKTNLSTNMEKLGAFVGDDVVIGAGNTIQPGTVVLPGKNIPACYSVTNKT
;
A
#
# COMPACT_ATOMS: atom_id res chain seq x y z
N SER A 1 27.65 -10.23 21.56
CA SER A 1 27.59 -10.91 20.26
C SER A 1 27.26 -9.86 19.21
N MET A 2 28.10 -9.73 18.20
CA MET A 2 27.76 -8.90 17.03
C MET A 2 26.63 -9.60 16.28
N TRP A 3 25.63 -8.83 15.88
CA TRP A 3 24.53 -9.29 15.02
C TRP A 3 25.09 -9.48 13.62
N GLU A 4 25.04 -10.69 13.07
CA GLU A 4 25.61 -11.04 11.76
C GLU A 4 24.59 -11.08 10.63
N ASN A 5 23.31 -10.83 10.92
CA ASN A 5 22.23 -10.83 9.93
C ASN A 5 22.00 -9.42 9.36
N GLU A 6 21.39 -9.36 8.17
CA GLU A 6 20.94 -8.10 7.60
C GLU A 6 20.00 -7.38 8.56
N TRP A 7 20.24 -6.10 8.78
CA TRP A 7 19.39 -5.23 9.55
C TRP A 7 19.19 -3.92 8.80
N LEU A 8 18.02 -3.31 8.95
CA LEU A 8 17.69 -2.02 8.38
C LEU A 8 17.21 -1.10 9.49
N ASP A 9 17.82 0.08 9.58
CA ASP A 9 17.33 1.15 10.44
C ASP A 9 16.19 1.89 9.74
N ILE A 10 15.04 1.98 10.38
CA ILE A 10 13.86 2.69 9.85
C ILE A 10 13.76 4.03 10.56
N VAL A 11 14.28 5.06 9.93
CA VAL A 11 14.24 6.47 10.41
C VAL A 11 13.08 7.23 9.76
N TYR A 12 12.76 6.87 8.53
CA TYR A 12 11.75 7.54 7.72
C TYR A 12 10.68 6.57 7.21
N PRO A 13 9.43 7.01 7.03
CA PRO A 13 8.35 6.11 6.61
C PRO A 13 8.57 5.43 5.25
N TRP A 14 9.34 6.01 4.34
CA TRP A 14 9.63 5.34 3.05
C TRP A 14 10.60 4.15 3.17
N GLU A 15 11.35 4.05 4.26
CA GLU A 15 12.23 2.92 4.53
C GLU A 15 11.44 1.65 4.89
N ILE A 16 10.16 1.81 5.30
CA ILE A 16 9.23 0.69 5.48
C ILE A 16 9.05 -0.07 4.16
N LEU A 17 9.03 0.62 3.02
CA LEU A 17 8.92 -0.04 1.71
C LEU A 17 10.15 -0.90 1.40
N GLN A 18 11.34 -0.44 1.80
CA GLN A 18 12.57 -1.22 1.66
C GLN A 18 12.58 -2.41 2.61
N ALA A 19 12.17 -2.23 3.87
CA ALA A 19 12.04 -3.33 4.83
C ALA A 19 11.04 -4.39 4.33
N ASN A 20 9.88 -3.95 3.84
CA ASN A 20 8.88 -4.81 3.23
C ASN A 20 9.47 -5.63 2.06
N LYS A 21 10.24 -4.97 1.19
CA LYS A 21 10.89 -5.65 0.07
C LYS A 21 11.86 -6.73 0.54
N ILE A 22 12.71 -6.46 1.53
CA ILE A 22 13.66 -7.44 2.09
C ILE A 22 12.90 -8.65 2.64
N VAL A 23 11.82 -8.43 3.39
CA VAL A 23 11.01 -9.52 3.94
C VAL A 23 10.37 -10.35 2.83
N LEU A 24 9.75 -9.72 1.84
CA LEU A 24 9.08 -10.42 0.76
C LEU A 24 10.06 -11.17 -0.17
N ASP A 25 11.25 -10.62 -0.41
CA ASP A 25 12.32 -11.27 -1.21
C ASP A 25 12.90 -12.51 -0.48
N SER A 26 12.76 -12.63 0.84
CA SER A 26 13.21 -13.81 1.59
C SER A 26 12.29 -15.02 1.40
N TRP A 27 11.12 -14.86 0.84
CA TRP A 27 10.17 -15.95 0.63
C TRP A 27 10.45 -16.70 -0.68
N ASN A 28 10.52 -18.03 -0.58
CA ASN A 28 10.83 -18.89 -1.72
C ASN A 28 9.59 -19.61 -2.27
N GLU A 29 8.53 -19.71 -1.46
CA GLU A 29 7.32 -20.48 -1.78
C GLU A 29 6.07 -19.71 -1.38
N SER A 30 5.00 -19.91 -2.13
CA SER A 30 3.67 -19.38 -1.79
C SER A 30 3.06 -20.15 -0.62
N SER A 31 2.35 -19.45 0.25
CA SER A 31 1.58 -20.03 1.34
C SER A 31 0.14 -19.55 1.25
N ILE A 32 -0.80 -20.50 1.13
CA ILE A 32 -2.22 -20.19 1.03
C ILE A 32 -2.97 -20.95 2.12
N ALA A 33 -3.58 -20.23 3.04
CA ALA A 33 -4.36 -20.82 4.12
C ALA A 33 -5.56 -21.59 3.57
N LYS A 34 -5.87 -22.75 4.18
CA LYS A 34 -7.00 -23.61 3.75
C LYS A 34 -8.35 -22.93 3.85
N SER A 35 -8.50 -21.95 4.72
CA SER A 35 -9.72 -21.16 4.92
C SER A 35 -9.84 -19.96 3.98
N ALA A 36 -8.83 -19.69 3.15
CA ALA A 36 -8.91 -18.67 2.12
C ALA A 36 -9.88 -19.08 1.02
N VAL A 37 -10.69 -18.13 0.56
CA VAL A 37 -11.67 -18.32 -0.49
C VAL A 37 -11.25 -17.53 -1.73
N MET A 38 -11.03 -18.23 -2.83
CA MET A 38 -10.74 -17.62 -4.12
C MET A 38 -11.86 -17.94 -5.10
N GLU A 39 -12.47 -16.90 -5.67
CA GLU A 39 -13.48 -17.06 -6.71
C GLU A 39 -12.87 -17.42 -8.08
N SER A 40 -13.71 -17.61 -9.07
CA SER A 40 -13.28 -17.97 -10.44
C SER A 40 -12.39 -16.89 -11.08
N ASN A 41 -11.47 -17.32 -11.94
CA ASN A 41 -10.59 -16.45 -12.72
C ASN A 41 -9.68 -15.54 -11.87
N VAL A 42 -9.36 -15.92 -10.64
CA VAL A 42 -8.25 -15.32 -9.89
C VAL A 42 -6.94 -15.82 -10.49
N THR A 43 -6.05 -14.88 -10.82
CA THR A 43 -4.72 -15.20 -11.38
C THR A 43 -3.64 -14.88 -10.36
N MET A 44 -2.69 -15.78 -10.17
CA MET A 44 -1.53 -15.59 -9.30
C MET A 44 -0.25 -15.84 -10.08
N GLN A 45 0.75 -14.96 -9.91
CA GLN A 45 2.08 -15.07 -10.50
C GLN A 45 3.13 -14.77 -9.44
N GLY A 46 4.22 -15.53 -9.41
CA GLY A 46 5.26 -15.38 -8.38
C GLY A 46 4.84 -15.87 -7.01
N VAL A 47 5.55 -15.45 -5.97
CA VAL A 47 5.33 -15.88 -4.58
C VAL A 47 4.21 -15.05 -3.94
N VAL A 48 3.11 -15.69 -3.54
CA VAL A 48 1.95 -15.04 -2.94
C VAL A 48 1.60 -15.72 -1.61
N ASN A 49 1.56 -14.94 -0.52
CA ASN A 49 1.15 -15.44 0.78
C ASN A 49 -0.26 -14.92 1.12
N ILE A 50 -1.18 -15.85 1.38
CA ILE A 50 -2.59 -15.57 1.68
C ILE A 50 -2.93 -16.22 3.01
N ASP A 51 -3.32 -15.41 3.97
CA ASP A 51 -3.62 -15.82 5.33
C ASP A 51 -5.08 -16.33 5.49
N GLU A 52 -5.43 -16.72 6.71
CA GLU A 52 -6.73 -17.30 7.04
C GLU A 52 -7.91 -16.36 6.72
N ASN A 53 -9.00 -16.96 6.24
CA ASN A 53 -10.29 -16.29 5.99
C ASN A 53 -10.20 -15.09 5.02
N VAL A 54 -9.16 -15.01 4.22
CA VAL A 54 -9.07 -14.05 3.11
C VAL A 54 -10.09 -14.42 2.04
N VAL A 55 -10.76 -13.42 1.48
CA VAL A 55 -11.68 -13.58 0.35
C VAL A 55 -11.16 -12.82 -0.85
N ILE A 56 -10.90 -13.52 -1.95
CA ILE A 56 -10.44 -12.94 -3.21
C ILE A 56 -11.51 -13.14 -4.27
N LYS A 57 -12.01 -12.05 -4.80
CA LYS A 57 -13.13 -12.02 -5.74
C LYS A 57 -12.67 -12.28 -7.18
N ALA A 58 -13.64 -12.68 -8.00
CA ALA A 58 -13.42 -13.05 -9.39
C ALA A 58 -12.65 -11.99 -10.20
N GLY A 59 -11.71 -12.45 -11.02
CA GLY A 59 -10.92 -11.61 -11.91
C GLY A 59 -9.78 -10.85 -11.25
N ALA A 60 -9.58 -10.99 -9.94
CA ALA A 60 -8.42 -10.38 -9.28
C ALA A 60 -7.11 -11.01 -9.78
N VAL A 61 -6.07 -10.17 -9.90
CA VAL A 61 -4.71 -10.57 -10.30
C VAL A 61 -3.75 -10.26 -9.17
N LEU A 62 -2.98 -11.26 -8.76
CA LEU A 62 -1.96 -11.15 -7.72
C LEU A 62 -0.59 -11.40 -8.34
N GLU A 63 0.26 -10.37 -8.37
CA GLU A 63 1.64 -10.43 -8.87
C GLU A 63 2.60 -10.41 -7.67
N GLY A 64 3.11 -11.56 -7.29
CA GLY A 64 4.09 -11.68 -6.19
C GLY A 64 5.48 -11.08 -6.50
N PRO A 65 6.33 -10.92 -5.48
CA PRO A 65 6.05 -11.28 -4.11
C PRO A 65 5.03 -10.33 -3.45
N CYS A 66 3.99 -10.87 -2.83
CA CYS A 66 3.00 -10.08 -2.10
C CYS A 66 2.33 -10.89 -0.98
N SER A 67 1.72 -10.20 -0.02
CA SER A 67 1.01 -10.82 1.09
C SER A 67 -0.35 -10.20 1.34
N ILE A 68 -1.29 -11.05 1.77
CA ILE A 68 -2.64 -10.64 2.16
C ILE A 68 -2.93 -11.22 3.53
N GLY A 69 -3.08 -10.34 4.52
CA GLY A 69 -3.31 -10.69 5.91
C GLY A 69 -4.73 -11.17 6.19
N LYS A 70 -4.87 -11.82 7.33
CA LYS A 70 -6.05 -12.54 7.80
C LYS A 70 -7.34 -11.72 7.69
N GLY A 71 -8.39 -12.37 7.18
CA GLY A 71 -9.74 -11.79 7.12
C GLY A 71 -9.92 -10.66 6.10
N SER A 72 -8.90 -10.38 5.29
CA SER A 72 -8.96 -9.30 4.31
C SER A 72 -9.76 -9.70 3.07
N TYR A 73 -10.35 -8.69 2.43
CA TYR A 73 -11.19 -8.82 1.24
C TYR A 73 -10.54 -8.12 0.05
N ILE A 74 -10.40 -8.84 -1.06
CA ILE A 74 -9.87 -8.32 -2.33
C ILE A 74 -10.99 -8.35 -3.36
N GLY A 75 -11.40 -7.18 -3.81
CA GLY A 75 -12.53 -6.97 -4.71
C GLY A 75 -12.30 -7.49 -6.12
N ASN A 76 -13.39 -7.58 -6.89
CA ASN A 76 -13.34 -8.06 -8.28
C ASN A 76 -12.41 -7.20 -9.15
N ASN A 77 -11.66 -7.85 -10.04
CA ASN A 77 -10.76 -7.20 -11.01
C ASN A 77 -9.71 -6.28 -10.38
N SER A 78 -9.37 -6.48 -9.11
CA SER A 78 -8.26 -5.77 -8.47
C SER A 78 -6.93 -6.30 -8.96
N LEU A 79 -5.92 -5.43 -9.02
CA LEU A 79 -4.55 -5.77 -9.37
C LEU A 79 -3.63 -5.52 -8.18
N ILE A 80 -3.16 -6.58 -7.55
CA ILE A 80 -2.19 -6.53 -6.46
C ILE A 80 -0.83 -6.87 -7.02
N ARG A 81 0.04 -5.87 -7.12
CA ARG A 81 1.35 -6.01 -7.74
C ARG A 81 2.44 -6.30 -6.73
N SER A 82 3.59 -6.68 -7.26
CA SER A 82 4.76 -7.07 -6.47
C SER A 82 5.12 -6.04 -5.39
N TYR A 83 5.64 -6.57 -4.29
CA TYR A 83 6.04 -5.83 -3.09
C TYR A 83 4.89 -5.13 -2.36
N THR A 84 3.67 -5.63 -2.55
CA THR A 84 2.50 -5.18 -1.80
C THR A 84 2.24 -6.10 -0.61
N SER A 85 2.16 -5.51 0.59
CA SER A 85 1.71 -6.19 1.81
C SER A 85 0.42 -5.56 2.29
N ILE A 86 -0.62 -6.37 2.45
CA ILE A 86 -1.92 -5.98 2.97
C ILE A 86 -2.07 -6.63 4.34
N GLY A 87 -2.37 -5.83 5.36
CA GLY A 87 -2.59 -6.26 6.73
C GLY A 87 -3.87 -7.07 6.92
N SER A 88 -4.25 -7.29 8.17
CA SER A 88 -5.43 -8.06 8.53
C SER A 88 -6.70 -7.22 8.49
N ASN A 89 -7.83 -7.84 8.13
CA ASN A 89 -9.15 -7.22 8.09
C ASN A 89 -9.23 -5.96 7.20
N CYS A 90 -8.42 -5.91 6.16
CA CYS A 90 -8.47 -4.84 5.16
C CYS A 90 -9.52 -5.12 4.10
N SER A 91 -10.04 -4.05 3.49
CA SER A 91 -10.97 -4.11 2.36
C SER A 91 -10.38 -3.40 1.15
N VAL A 92 -10.16 -4.13 0.08
CA VAL A 92 -9.71 -3.59 -1.21
C VAL A 92 -10.87 -3.66 -2.19
N GLY A 93 -11.35 -2.52 -2.66
CA GLY A 93 -12.54 -2.40 -3.51
C GLY A 93 -12.34 -2.91 -4.93
N TYR A 94 -13.42 -2.92 -5.70
CA TYR A 94 -13.43 -3.28 -7.12
C TYR A 94 -12.43 -2.46 -7.95
N GLY A 95 -11.62 -3.13 -8.77
CA GLY A 95 -10.75 -2.47 -9.74
C GLY A 95 -9.65 -1.60 -9.13
N VAL A 96 -9.28 -1.85 -7.88
CA VAL A 96 -8.16 -1.17 -7.21
C VAL A 96 -6.85 -1.73 -7.73
N GLU A 97 -5.88 -0.86 -7.98
CA GLU A 97 -4.49 -1.25 -8.19
C GLU A 97 -3.65 -0.88 -6.98
N LEU A 98 -2.96 -1.88 -6.39
CA LEU A 98 -1.95 -1.70 -5.34
C LEU A 98 -0.58 -2.11 -5.89
N LYS A 99 0.44 -1.28 -5.69
CA LYS A 99 1.79 -1.54 -6.21
C LYS A 99 2.86 -1.09 -5.22
N ASN A 100 3.74 -2.02 -4.83
CA ASN A 100 4.88 -1.69 -3.95
C ASN A 100 4.44 -0.83 -2.76
N CYS A 101 3.45 -1.29 -2.02
CA CYS A 101 2.89 -0.55 -0.89
C CYS A 101 2.65 -1.45 0.32
N VAL A 102 2.60 -0.82 1.48
CA VAL A 102 2.22 -1.45 2.74
C VAL A 102 0.91 -0.82 3.19
N VAL A 103 -0.11 -1.65 3.37
CA VAL A 103 -1.41 -1.26 3.93
C VAL A 103 -1.53 -1.96 5.27
N LEU A 104 -1.60 -1.21 6.36
CA LEU A 104 -1.73 -1.77 7.70
C LEU A 104 -3.18 -2.20 7.97
N ASP A 105 -3.38 -2.83 9.14
CA ASP A 105 -4.63 -3.52 9.49
C ASP A 105 -5.87 -2.62 9.43
N LYS A 106 -7.04 -3.22 9.17
CA LYS A 106 -8.37 -2.60 9.22
C LYS A 106 -8.57 -1.43 8.26
N SER A 107 -7.71 -1.28 7.25
CA SER A 107 -7.82 -0.18 6.30
C SER A 107 -8.66 -0.55 5.09
N GLU A 108 -9.39 0.44 4.57
CA GLU A 108 -10.25 0.31 3.41
C GLU A 108 -9.72 1.15 2.23
N ILE A 109 -9.59 0.53 1.05
CA ILE A 109 -9.22 1.20 -0.19
C ILE A 109 -10.41 1.15 -1.15
N GLY A 110 -11.05 2.27 -1.34
CA GLY A 110 -12.25 2.41 -2.17
C GLY A 110 -12.02 2.05 -3.63
N ARG A 111 -13.07 1.55 -4.27
CA ARG A 111 -13.03 1.08 -5.68
C ARG A 111 -12.37 2.07 -6.64
N LEU A 112 -11.74 1.53 -7.69
CA LEU A 112 -11.12 2.32 -8.78
C LEU A 112 -10.02 3.27 -8.31
N SER A 113 -9.38 2.95 -7.19
CA SER A 113 -8.24 3.71 -6.66
C SER A 113 -6.91 3.08 -7.09
N PHE A 114 -5.88 3.92 -7.12
CA PHE A 114 -4.49 3.50 -7.28
C PHE A 114 -3.68 3.90 -6.05
N VAL A 115 -3.03 2.93 -5.42
CA VAL A 115 -2.07 3.16 -4.33
C VAL A 115 -0.73 2.55 -4.72
N GLY A 116 0.24 3.39 -5.00
CA GLY A 116 1.57 2.96 -5.41
C GLY A 116 2.68 3.58 -4.59
N ASP A 117 3.72 2.78 -4.31
CA ASP A 117 4.95 3.21 -3.62
C ASP A 117 4.64 3.98 -2.31
N SER A 118 3.68 3.48 -1.52
CA SER A 118 3.04 4.19 -0.40
C SER A 118 2.96 3.32 0.86
N VAL A 119 2.85 3.98 2.01
CA VAL A 119 2.53 3.33 3.28
C VAL A 119 1.22 3.89 3.80
N ILE A 120 0.25 3.02 4.03
CA ILE A 120 -1.08 3.35 4.57
C ILE A 120 -1.17 2.79 5.98
N GLY A 121 -1.49 3.63 6.94
CA GLY A 121 -1.61 3.30 8.36
C GLY A 121 -2.75 2.34 8.69
N GLU A 122 -2.94 2.10 9.97
CA GLU A 122 -4.05 1.28 10.50
C GLU A 122 -5.36 2.08 10.50
N ASN A 123 -6.50 1.39 10.24
CA ASN A 123 -7.83 1.97 10.29
C ASN A 123 -8.02 3.21 9.39
N VAL A 124 -7.42 3.17 8.21
CA VAL A 124 -7.52 4.25 7.21
C VAL A 124 -8.64 3.95 6.24
N ASP A 125 -9.47 4.96 5.95
CA ASP A 125 -10.51 4.89 4.91
C ASP A 125 -10.12 5.78 3.73
N ILE A 126 -9.83 5.16 2.58
CA ILE A 126 -9.58 5.86 1.32
C ILE A 126 -10.79 5.68 0.41
N GLY A 127 -11.50 6.77 0.16
CA GLY A 127 -12.67 6.81 -0.70
C GLY A 127 -12.41 6.39 -2.14
N ALA A 128 -13.47 6.13 -2.89
CA ALA A 128 -13.39 5.66 -4.27
C ALA A 128 -12.67 6.64 -5.21
N GLY A 129 -11.94 6.10 -6.20
CA GLY A 129 -11.31 6.90 -7.24
C GLY A 129 -10.14 7.78 -6.76
N CYS A 130 -9.52 7.42 -5.64
CA CYS A 130 -8.33 8.12 -5.14
C CYS A 130 -7.06 7.63 -5.85
N MET A 131 -6.08 8.51 -5.96
CA MET A 131 -4.81 8.20 -6.59
C MET A 131 -3.63 8.74 -5.77
N THR A 132 -2.71 7.88 -5.38
CA THR A 132 -1.38 8.32 -4.94
C THR A 132 -0.49 8.53 -6.16
N VAL A 133 -0.24 9.79 -6.51
CA VAL A 133 0.74 10.10 -7.55
C VAL A 133 2.11 9.72 -7.04
N ASN A 134 2.81 8.86 -7.76
CA ASN A 134 4.08 8.31 -7.30
C ASN A 134 5.31 8.80 -8.08
N ARG A 135 5.16 9.85 -8.91
CA ARG A 135 6.24 10.40 -9.73
C ARG A 135 6.02 11.88 -10.04
N ASN A 136 7.06 12.68 -9.99
CA ASN A 136 7.03 14.06 -10.47
C ASN A 136 6.93 14.12 -12.01
N THR A 137 6.21 15.10 -12.53
CA THR A 137 6.05 15.30 -13.99
C THR A 137 7.35 15.67 -14.69
N ASN A 138 8.27 16.32 -13.98
CA ASN A 138 9.61 16.72 -14.44
C ASN A 138 10.70 15.65 -14.21
N TRP A 139 10.32 14.45 -13.75
CA TRP A 139 11.23 13.34 -13.45
C TRP A 139 12.26 13.61 -12.34
N GLU A 140 12.14 14.70 -11.62
CA GLU A 140 12.98 14.97 -10.46
C GLU A 140 12.69 14.01 -9.31
N LYS A 141 13.73 13.77 -8.51
CA LYS A 141 13.63 12.96 -7.30
C LYS A 141 12.63 13.56 -6.31
N ILE A 142 11.88 12.69 -5.67
CA ILE A 142 10.82 13.09 -4.76
C ILE A 142 11.42 13.60 -3.45
N GLN A 143 10.86 14.70 -2.97
CA GLN A 143 11.19 15.29 -1.68
C GLN A 143 10.02 15.12 -0.72
N VAL A 144 10.32 14.79 0.53
CA VAL A 144 9.35 14.72 1.61
C VAL A 144 9.56 15.90 2.54
N LYS A 145 8.47 16.61 2.86
CA LYS A 145 8.53 17.77 3.73
C LYS A 145 8.54 17.35 5.21
N LYS A 146 9.57 17.80 5.95
CA LYS A 146 9.66 17.66 7.41
C LYS A 146 9.74 19.04 8.06
N GLY A 147 8.62 19.54 8.58
CA GLY A 147 8.54 20.91 9.10
C GLY A 147 8.84 21.96 8.02
N LYS A 148 9.93 22.72 8.18
CA LYS A 148 10.36 23.75 7.23
C LYS A 148 11.39 23.23 6.21
N THR A 149 11.90 22.02 6.35
CA THR A 149 12.91 21.43 5.47
C THR A 149 12.33 20.41 4.52
N ASN A 150 12.92 20.31 3.34
CA ASN A 150 12.64 19.24 2.39
C ASN A 150 13.76 18.21 2.48
N LEU A 151 13.39 16.95 2.70
CA LEU A 151 14.30 15.82 2.71
C LEU A 151 14.30 15.17 1.34
N SER A 152 15.48 15.03 0.75
CA SER A 152 15.62 14.25 -0.49
C SER A 152 15.52 12.76 -0.15
N THR A 153 14.62 12.06 -0.82
CA THR A 153 14.50 10.61 -0.67
C THR A 153 15.44 9.84 -1.61
N ASN A 154 16.06 10.54 -2.57
CA ASN A 154 16.79 9.97 -3.69
C ASN A 154 15.97 9.02 -4.58
N MET A 155 14.64 8.94 -4.40
CA MET A 155 13.73 8.08 -5.14
C MET A 155 13.04 8.85 -6.27
N GLU A 156 12.93 8.23 -7.45
CA GLU A 156 12.16 8.76 -8.59
C GLU A 156 10.67 8.40 -8.50
N LYS A 157 10.36 7.34 -7.74
CA LYS A 157 8.99 6.89 -7.49
C LYS A 157 8.77 6.77 -5.99
N LEU A 158 7.80 7.50 -5.49
CA LEU A 158 7.36 7.47 -4.11
C LEU A 158 5.97 8.11 -4.01
N GLY A 159 5.01 7.41 -3.44
CA GLY A 159 3.65 7.89 -3.28
C GLY A 159 3.46 8.68 -1.99
N ALA A 160 2.57 8.23 -1.13
CA ALA A 160 2.16 8.92 0.08
C ALA A 160 2.39 8.08 1.35
N PHE A 161 2.46 8.78 2.48
CA PHE A 161 2.50 8.19 3.81
C PHE A 161 1.28 8.67 4.57
N VAL A 162 0.34 7.78 4.81
CA VAL A 162 -0.93 8.08 5.49
C VAL A 162 -0.86 7.47 6.88
N GLY A 163 -1.00 8.31 7.89
CA GLY A 163 -1.01 7.87 9.29
C GLY A 163 -2.31 7.17 9.66
N ASP A 164 -2.36 6.62 10.87
CA ASP A 164 -3.51 5.87 11.38
C ASP A 164 -4.76 6.74 11.51
N ASP A 165 -5.94 6.10 11.46
CA ASP A 165 -7.25 6.74 11.68
C ASP A 165 -7.56 7.90 10.70
N VAL A 166 -6.96 7.89 9.50
CA VAL A 166 -7.20 8.91 8.48
C VAL A 166 -8.39 8.55 7.61
N VAL A 167 -9.23 9.54 7.31
CA VAL A 167 -10.31 9.42 6.32
C VAL A 167 -10.02 10.32 5.14
N ILE A 168 -9.95 9.73 3.94
CA ILE A 168 -9.74 10.45 2.68
C ILE A 168 -10.98 10.29 1.80
N GLY A 169 -11.72 11.37 1.58
CA GLY A 169 -12.92 11.37 0.72
C GLY A 169 -12.61 10.94 -0.71
N ALA A 170 -13.64 10.60 -1.47
CA ALA A 170 -13.50 10.11 -2.85
C ALA A 170 -12.86 11.12 -3.80
N GLY A 171 -12.21 10.62 -4.87
CA GLY A 171 -11.68 11.42 -5.96
C GLY A 171 -10.48 12.30 -5.61
N ASN A 172 -9.78 11.98 -4.53
CA ASN A 172 -8.58 12.72 -4.14
C ASN A 172 -7.36 12.29 -4.95
N THR A 173 -6.53 13.26 -5.30
CA THR A 173 -5.20 13.04 -5.86
C THR A 173 -4.16 13.42 -4.82
N ILE A 174 -3.40 12.45 -4.33
CA ILE A 174 -2.38 12.65 -3.29
C ILE A 174 -1.02 12.79 -3.98
N GLN A 175 -0.37 13.94 -3.80
CA GLN A 175 0.88 14.26 -4.50
C GLN A 175 2.08 13.46 -3.95
N PRO A 176 3.14 13.22 -4.77
CA PRO A 176 4.30 12.44 -4.38
C PRO A 176 4.96 12.96 -3.10
N GLY A 177 5.35 12.05 -2.21
CA GLY A 177 6.01 12.38 -0.95
C GLY A 177 5.12 13.09 0.08
N THR A 178 3.80 13.06 -0.11
CA THR A 178 2.86 13.63 0.86
C THR A 178 2.80 12.79 2.13
N VAL A 179 2.85 13.46 3.27
CA VAL A 179 2.62 12.87 4.59
C VAL A 179 1.30 13.40 5.15
N VAL A 180 0.35 12.50 5.33
CA VAL A 180 -0.93 12.79 6.00
C VAL A 180 -0.81 12.32 7.45
N LEU A 181 -0.92 13.25 8.39
CA LEU A 181 -0.78 12.94 9.82
C LEU A 181 -2.00 12.13 10.33
N PRO A 182 -1.81 11.31 11.38
CA PRO A 182 -2.89 10.50 11.96
C PRO A 182 -4.15 11.31 12.33
N GLY A 183 -5.31 10.68 12.22
CA GLY A 183 -6.61 11.23 12.59
C GLY A 183 -7.12 12.36 11.70
N LYS A 184 -6.52 12.59 10.54
CA LYS A 184 -6.97 13.62 9.59
C LYS A 184 -8.19 13.17 8.80
N ASN A 185 -9.08 14.13 8.54
CA ASN A 185 -10.21 13.96 7.62
C ASN A 185 -10.01 14.90 6.43
N ILE A 186 -9.88 14.33 5.23
CA ILE A 186 -9.66 15.06 3.97
C ILE A 186 -10.96 14.98 3.14
N PRO A 187 -11.61 16.11 2.84
CA PRO A 187 -12.81 16.11 2.01
C PRO A 187 -12.57 15.51 0.62
N ALA A 188 -13.64 15.16 -0.08
CA ALA A 188 -13.57 14.63 -1.44
C ALA A 188 -13.06 15.64 -2.46
N CYS A 189 -12.46 15.15 -3.56
CA CYS A 189 -12.04 15.93 -4.72
C CYS A 189 -10.95 16.99 -4.45
N TYR A 190 -10.02 16.69 -3.58
CA TYR A 190 -8.86 17.56 -3.31
C TYR A 190 -7.58 17.06 -3.98
N SER A 191 -6.67 17.98 -4.25
CA SER A 191 -5.26 17.68 -4.48
C SER A 191 -4.53 17.80 -3.15
N VAL A 192 -4.22 16.65 -2.56
CA VAL A 192 -3.61 16.57 -1.22
C VAL A 192 -2.11 16.75 -1.31
N THR A 193 -1.57 17.66 -0.55
CA THR A 193 -0.14 17.99 -0.49
C THR A 193 0.33 18.11 0.95
N ASN A 194 1.62 18.22 1.19
CA ASN A 194 2.17 18.54 2.51
C ASN A 194 1.77 19.94 3.05
N LYS A 195 0.91 20.66 2.35
CA LYS A 195 0.32 21.93 2.79
C LYS A 195 -1.14 21.79 3.22
N THR A 196 -1.73 20.63 2.97
CA THR A 196 -3.08 20.23 3.36
C THR A 196 -3.02 19.50 4.70
#